data_e4ab60c3da5318d626a52d39808298ea
#
_entry.id   e4ab60c3da5318d626a52d39808298ea
#
_cell.length_a   1.000
_cell.length_b   1.000
_cell.length_c   1.000
_cell.angle_alpha   90.00
_cell.angle_beta   90.00
_cell.angle_gamma   90.00
#
_symmetry.space_group_name_H-M   'P 1'
#
loop_
_entity.id
_entity.type
_entity.pdbx_description
1 polymer ?
#
loop_
_entity_poly.entity_id
_entity_poly.type
_entity_poly.pdbx_seq_one_letter_code
_entity_poly.pdbx_strand_id
1 'polypeptide(L)'
;MIQLNFPDGELSQSEEFASRLTTEILHLQPNLLVAHAPNDYHADHRAVSAGALIAASFRAPVLWVDPMMGNDFLPNYYVDITPFQDQKEQAILCHTSQGPEHFVEMSRVQGHFRSAQCGQLEGFAEAFRHDPIHPFADIRSLIPPAPPLQPMVVKSPTRNASPKPI
;
A
#
# COMPACT_ATOMS: atom_id res chain seq x y z
N MET A 1 -8.16 -4.88 -18.96
CA MET A 1 -6.73 -4.95 -18.59
C MET A 1 -5.92 -4.63 -19.83
N ILE A 2 -4.90 -3.76 -19.72
CA ILE A 2 -3.98 -3.41 -20.80
C ILE A 2 -2.63 -4.05 -20.46
N GLN A 3 -2.06 -4.79 -21.41
CA GLN A 3 -0.74 -5.39 -21.28
C GLN A 3 0.25 -4.64 -22.16
N LEU A 4 1.38 -4.19 -21.58
CA LEU A 4 2.41 -3.48 -22.32
C LEU A 4 3.44 -4.41 -22.97
N ASN A 5 3.48 -5.68 -22.55
CA ASN A 5 4.31 -6.77 -23.10
C ASN A 5 5.83 -6.49 -23.10
N PHE A 6 6.33 -5.88 -22.04
CA PHE A 6 7.78 -5.78 -21.83
C PHE A 6 8.31 -7.08 -21.18
N PRO A 7 9.54 -7.48 -21.49
CA PRO A 7 10.19 -8.61 -20.84
C PRO A 7 10.40 -8.36 -19.34
N ASP A 8 10.24 -9.42 -18.55
CA ASP A 8 10.53 -9.39 -17.11
C ASP A 8 12.03 -9.18 -16.84
N GLY A 9 12.35 -8.30 -15.90
CA GLY A 9 13.72 -7.93 -15.54
C GLY A 9 14.35 -6.84 -16.43
N GLU A 10 13.66 -6.35 -17.46
CA GLU A 10 14.25 -5.42 -18.45
C GLU A 10 13.64 -4.01 -18.43
N LEU A 11 12.63 -3.73 -17.61
CA LEU A 11 11.94 -2.45 -17.62
C LEU A 11 12.86 -1.26 -17.28
N SER A 12 13.83 -1.47 -16.38
CA SER A 12 14.75 -0.42 -15.95
C SER A 12 15.69 0.08 -17.05
N GLN A 13 15.82 -0.68 -18.14
CA GLN A 13 16.67 -0.38 -19.29
C GLN A 13 15.85 0.08 -20.52
N SER A 14 14.52 0.12 -20.40
CA SER A 14 13.64 0.45 -21.51
C SER A 14 13.27 1.93 -21.56
N GLU A 15 13.85 2.67 -22.48
CA GLU A 15 13.44 4.05 -22.76
C GLU A 15 11.99 4.15 -23.29
N GLU A 16 11.53 3.12 -23.96
CA GLU A 16 10.17 3.05 -24.52
C GLU A 16 9.11 2.88 -23.42
N PHE A 17 9.44 2.22 -22.30
CA PHE A 17 8.47 1.91 -21.24
C PHE A 17 7.77 3.16 -20.69
N ALA A 18 8.52 4.18 -20.30
CA ALA A 18 7.96 5.42 -19.74
C ALA A 18 7.06 6.14 -20.75
N SER A 19 7.44 6.12 -22.02
CA SER A 19 6.66 6.73 -23.12
C SER A 19 5.33 6.00 -23.33
N ARG A 20 5.35 4.67 -23.39
CA ARG A 20 4.14 3.85 -23.54
C ARG A 20 3.22 3.97 -22.33
N LEU A 21 3.77 3.91 -21.13
CA LEU A 21 2.99 4.13 -19.90
C LEU A 21 2.32 5.51 -19.89
N THR A 22 3.04 6.55 -20.31
CA THR A 22 2.48 7.91 -20.43
C THR A 22 1.33 7.95 -21.41
N THR A 23 1.46 7.29 -22.56
CA THR A 23 0.41 7.23 -23.58
C THR A 23 -0.88 6.60 -23.04
N GLU A 24 -0.75 5.48 -22.30
CA GLU A 24 -1.90 4.80 -21.68
C GLU A 24 -2.56 5.67 -20.61
N ILE A 25 -1.78 6.32 -19.76
CA ILE A 25 -2.30 7.21 -18.71
C ILE A 25 -3.02 8.41 -19.31
N LEU A 26 -2.50 8.99 -20.40
CA LEU A 26 -3.17 10.07 -21.12
C LEU A 26 -4.50 9.62 -21.74
N HIS A 27 -4.57 8.38 -22.21
CA HIS A 27 -5.77 7.81 -22.79
C HIS A 27 -6.83 7.50 -21.71
N LEU A 28 -6.42 6.92 -20.59
CA LEU A 28 -7.30 6.50 -19.50
C LEU A 28 -7.79 7.65 -18.62
N GLN A 29 -7.03 8.73 -18.52
CA GLN A 29 -7.31 9.89 -17.67
C GLN A 29 -7.70 9.51 -16.21
N PRO A 30 -6.88 8.73 -15.48
CA PRO A 30 -7.21 8.26 -14.16
C PRO A 30 -7.27 9.42 -13.14
N ASN A 31 -8.14 9.29 -12.14
CA ASN A 31 -8.18 10.22 -11.01
C ASN A 31 -7.11 9.92 -9.94
N LEU A 32 -6.59 8.70 -9.92
CA LEU A 32 -5.57 8.21 -9.01
C LEU A 32 -4.74 7.15 -9.72
N LEU A 33 -3.42 7.20 -9.55
CA LEU A 33 -2.51 6.14 -9.94
C LEU A 33 -2.07 5.37 -8.69
N VAL A 34 -2.19 4.05 -8.71
CA VAL A 34 -1.62 3.17 -7.69
C VAL A 34 -0.43 2.46 -8.33
N ALA A 35 0.74 2.58 -7.73
CA ALA A 35 1.99 2.06 -8.29
C ALA A 35 2.92 1.53 -7.19
N HIS A 36 3.91 0.73 -7.58
CA HIS A 36 4.95 0.25 -6.69
C HIS A 36 5.72 1.41 -6.04
N ALA A 37 6.21 1.20 -4.81
CA ALA A 37 7.00 2.20 -4.12
C ALA A 37 8.38 2.42 -4.79
N PRO A 38 8.94 3.63 -4.75
CA PRO A 38 10.27 3.91 -5.33
C PRO A 38 11.42 3.13 -4.67
N ASN A 39 11.23 2.66 -3.45
CA ASN A 39 12.19 1.86 -2.68
C ASN A 39 11.89 0.35 -2.70
N ASP A 40 11.06 -0.12 -3.64
CA ASP A 40 10.80 -1.55 -3.80
C ASP A 40 12.10 -2.34 -4.11
N TYR A 41 12.17 -3.58 -3.65
CA TYR A 41 13.34 -4.45 -3.85
C TYR A 41 13.52 -4.87 -5.32
N HIS A 42 12.44 -4.97 -6.11
CA HIS A 42 12.49 -5.41 -7.50
C HIS A 42 12.81 -4.26 -8.44
N ALA A 43 13.77 -4.47 -9.36
CA ALA A 43 14.22 -3.43 -10.28
C ALA A 43 13.07 -2.92 -11.19
N ASP A 44 12.24 -3.83 -11.70
CA ASP A 44 11.11 -3.46 -12.56
C ASP A 44 10.04 -2.69 -11.78
N HIS A 45 9.79 -3.02 -10.50
CA HIS A 45 8.88 -2.25 -9.66
C HIS A 45 9.37 -0.80 -9.49
N ARG A 46 10.69 -0.60 -9.30
CA ARG A 46 11.27 0.76 -9.25
C ARG A 46 11.17 1.48 -10.59
N ALA A 47 11.33 0.76 -11.71
CA ALA A 47 11.13 1.34 -13.04
C ALA A 47 9.67 1.77 -13.25
N VAL A 48 8.69 0.96 -12.81
CA VAL A 48 7.28 1.32 -12.81
C VAL A 48 7.02 2.55 -11.96
N SER A 49 7.64 2.66 -10.77
CA SER A 49 7.52 3.85 -9.91
C SER A 49 7.99 5.12 -10.62
N ALA A 50 9.18 5.08 -11.23
CA ALA A 50 9.74 6.21 -11.96
C ALA A 50 8.87 6.60 -13.16
N GLY A 51 8.43 5.60 -13.94
CA GLY A 51 7.54 5.80 -15.08
C GLY A 51 6.18 6.38 -14.68
N ALA A 52 5.59 5.88 -13.59
CA ALA A 52 4.34 6.37 -13.05
C ALA A 52 4.43 7.85 -12.63
N LEU A 53 5.52 8.24 -11.98
CA LEU A 53 5.72 9.63 -11.57
C LEU A 53 5.82 10.58 -12.76
N ILE A 54 6.56 10.18 -13.81
CA ILE A 54 6.68 10.96 -15.06
C ILE A 54 5.32 11.07 -15.75
N ALA A 55 4.61 9.96 -15.89
CA ALA A 55 3.35 9.91 -16.60
C ALA A 55 2.21 10.62 -15.86
N ALA A 56 2.20 10.53 -14.52
CA ALA A 56 1.24 11.22 -13.67
C ALA A 56 1.40 12.74 -13.74
N SER A 57 2.64 13.24 -13.58
CA SER A 57 2.95 14.67 -13.56
C SER A 57 1.90 15.45 -12.74
N PHE A 58 1.24 16.48 -13.32
CA PHE A 58 0.15 17.23 -12.71
C PHE A 58 -1.26 16.69 -13.07
N ARG A 59 -1.37 15.48 -13.61
CA ARG A 59 -2.62 14.91 -14.11
C ARG A 59 -3.38 14.10 -13.07
N ALA A 60 -2.64 13.33 -12.28
CA ALA A 60 -3.21 12.49 -11.22
C ALA A 60 -2.22 12.34 -10.06
N PRO A 61 -2.70 12.23 -8.82
CA PRO A 61 -1.86 11.86 -7.69
C PRO A 61 -1.39 10.41 -7.82
N VAL A 62 -0.20 10.13 -7.27
CA VAL A 62 0.34 8.78 -7.19
C VAL A 62 0.25 8.28 -5.75
N LEU A 63 -0.27 7.09 -5.59
CA LEU A 63 -0.34 6.35 -4.34
C LEU A 63 0.62 5.16 -4.41
N TRP A 64 1.65 5.17 -3.58
CA TRP A 64 2.67 4.13 -3.52
C TRP A 64 2.18 2.97 -2.67
N VAL A 65 2.23 1.76 -3.21
CA VAL A 65 1.89 0.52 -2.49
C VAL A 65 3.03 0.15 -1.54
N ASP A 66 2.67 -0.33 -0.36
CA ASP A 66 3.60 -0.90 0.62
C ASP A 66 4.36 -2.09 -0.01
N PRO A 67 5.71 -2.06 -0.09
CA PRO A 67 6.46 -3.20 -0.58
C PRO A 67 6.35 -4.39 0.38
N MET A 68 6.69 -5.58 -0.12
CA MET A 68 6.64 -6.80 0.68
C MET A 68 7.39 -6.63 2.00
N MET A 69 6.71 -6.95 3.11
CA MET A 69 7.16 -6.80 4.49
C MET A 69 7.44 -5.35 4.94
N GLY A 70 7.11 -4.34 4.14
CA GLY A 70 7.14 -2.93 4.52
C GLY A 70 8.53 -2.33 4.79
N ASN A 71 9.60 -2.95 4.26
CA ASN A 71 10.96 -2.50 4.48
C ASN A 71 11.18 -1.08 3.95
N ASP A 72 11.71 -0.20 4.81
CA ASP A 72 11.99 1.21 4.50
C ASP A 72 10.79 1.96 3.92
N PHE A 73 9.57 1.62 4.37
CA PHE A 73 8.33 2.23 3.91
C PHE A 73 7.58 2.87 5.07
N LEU A 74 7.40 4.17 5.00
CA LEU A 74 6.64 4.97 5.97
C LEU A 74 5.28 5.36 5.35
N PRO A 75 4.22 4.59 5.60
CA PRO A 75 2.90 4.91 5.06
C PRO A 75 2.29 6.11 5.78
N ASN A 76 1.43 6.84 5.04
CA ASN A 76 0.60 7.90 5.59
C ASN A 76 -0.90 7.72 5.31
N TYR A 77 -1.24 6.68 4.57
CA TYR A 77 -2.61 6.25 4.33
C TYR A 77 -2.76 4.76 4.61
N TYR A 78 -3.90 4.38 5.18
CA TYR A 78 -4.27 3.00 5.47
C TYR A 78 -5.66 2.74 4.93
N VAL A 79 -5.90 1.53 4.45
CA VAL A 79 -7.20 1.08 3.95
C VAL A 79 -7.58 -0.19 4.68
N ASP A 80 -8.78 -0.23 5.26
CA ASP A 80 -9.33 -1.45 5.86
C ASP A 80 -9.69 -2.45 4.75
N ILE A 81 -8.97 -3.56 4.73
CA ILE A 81 -9.21 -4.66 3.79
C ILE A 81 -9.77 -5.90 4.47
N THR A 82 -10.13 -5.81 5.75
CA THR A 82 -10.67 -6.96 6.51
C THR A 82 -11.80 -7.67 5.76
N PRO A 83 -12.78 -6.98 5.16
CA PRO A 83 -13.84 -7.63 4.38
C PRO A 83 -13.38 -8.26 3.07
N PHE A 84 -12.17 -7.96 2.62
CA PHE A 84 -11.65 -8.38 1.31
C PHE A 84 -10.42 -9.29 1.42
N GLN A 85 -10.02 -9.68 2.64
CA GLN A 85 -8.82 -10.48 2.86
C GLN A 85 -8.85 -11.81 2.10
N ASP A 86 -9.99 -12.50 2.12
CA ASP A 86 -10.15 -13.77 1.40
C ASP A 86 -9.98 -13.59 -0.11
N GLN A 87 -10.51 -12.49 -0.67
CA GLN A 87 -10.35 -12.19 -2.10
C GLN A 87 -8.88 -11.90 -2.46
N LYS A 88 -8.18 -11.18 -1.60
CA LYS A 88 -6.75 -10.91 -1.76
C LYS A 88 -5.94 -12.21 -1.77
N GLU A 89 -6.20 -13.11 -0.84
CA GLU A 89 -5.53 -14.40 -0.76
C GLU A 89 -5.79 -15.26 -2.01
N GLN A 90 -7.04 -15.32 -2.46
CA GLN A 90 -7.37 -16.01 -3.71
C GLN A 90 -6.65 -15.41 -4.92
N ALA A 91 -6.51 -14.09 -4.98
CA ALA A 91 -5.76 -13.42 -6.04
C ALA A 91 -4.26 -13.77 -5.99
N ILE A 92 -3.66 -13.83 -4.79
CA ILE A 92 -2.26 -14.25 -4.62
C ILE A 92 -2.08 -15.72 -5.07
N LEU A 93 -3.00 -16.61 -4.70
CA LEU A 93 -2.95 -18.04 -5.07
C LEU A 93 -3.02 -18.27 -6.59
N CYS A 94 -3.50 -17.31 -7.38
CA CYS A 94 -3.47 -17.40 -8.84
C CYS A 94 -2.05 -17.35 -9.44
N HIS A 95 -1.03 -16.90 -8.68
CA HIS A 95 0.36 -16.82 -9.12
C HIS A 95 1.11 -18.14 -8.94
N THR A 96 0.58 -19.22 -9.50
CA THR A 96 1.05 -20.61 -9.28
C THR A 96 2.51 -20.85 -9.59
N SER A 97 3.12 -20.07 -10.48
CA SER A 97 4.54 -20.17 -10.83
C SER A 97 5.49 -19.67 -9.74
N GLN A 98 4.99 -18.98 -8.70
CA GLN A 98 5.81 -18.29 -7.69
C GLN A 98 5.77 -18.94 -6.30
N GLY A 99 5.14 -20.10 -6.14
CA GLY A 99 4.93 -20.69 -4.81
C GLY A 99 4.05 -19.82 -3.92
N PRO A 100 2.80 -19.56 -4.31
CA PRO A 100 1.98 -18.47 -3.79
C PRO A 100 1.58 -18.61 -2.32
N GLU A 101 1.62 -19.82 -1.76
CA GLU A 101 1.24 -20.07 -0.36
C GLU A 101 2.12 -19.28 0.62
N HIS A 102 3.41 -19.20 0.33
CA HIS A 102 4.34 -18.40 1.13
C HIS A 102 3.97 -16.91 1.11
N PHE A 103 3.59 -16.38 -0.04
CA PHE A 103 3.17 -14.98 -0.17
C PHE A 103 1.83 -14.69 0.51
N VAL A 104 0.94 -15.67 0.59
CA VAL A 104 -0.30 -15.53 1.39
C VAL A 104 0.04 -15.30 2.86
N GLU A 105 0.92 -16.12 3.44
CA GLU A 105 1.32 -15.97 4.84
C GLU A 105 2.04 -14.63 5.10
N MET A 106 2.94 -14.22 4.23
CA MET A 106 3.60 -12.90 4.32
C MET A 106 2.59 -11.76 4.25
N SER A 107 1.62 -11.85 3.35
CA SER A 107 0.54 -10.87 3.19
C SER A 107 -0.34 -10.77 4.45
N ARG A 108 -0.65 -11.90 5.10
CA ARG A 108 -1.38 -11.93 6.38
C ARG A 108 -0.62 -11.20 7.48
N VAL A 109 0.65 -11.54 7.66
CA VAL A 109 1.51 -10.90 8.68
C VAL A 109 1.58 -9.39 8.46
N GLN A 110 1.83 -8.96 7.22
CA GLN A 110 1.89 -7.55 6.88
C GLN A 110 0.55 -6.85 7.10
N GLY A 111 -0.56 -7.45 6.66
CA GLY A 111 -1.91 -6.90 6.81
C GLY A 111 -2.31 -6.73 8.28
N HIS A 112 -2.02 -7.71 9.13
CA HIS A 112 -2.23 -7.60 10.57
C HIS A 112 -1.36 -6.51 11.20
N PHE A 113 -0.09 -6.43 10.83
CA PHE A 113 0.81 -5.39 11.33
C PHE A 113 0.29 -3.99 10.98
N ARG A 114 -0.15 -3.78 9.75
CA ARG A 114 -0.70 -2.49 9.30
C ARG A 114 -2.03 -2.15 9.98
N SER A 115 -2.89 -3.13 10.19
CA SER A 115 -4.12 -2.96 10.97
C SER A 115 -3.82 -2.62 12.43
N ALA A 116 -2.85 -3.29 13.05
CA ALA A 116 -2.40 -3.02 14.41
C ALA A 116 -1.87 -1.58 14.58
N GLN A 117 -1.20 -1.02 13.57
CA GLN A 117 -0.79 0.39 13.57
C GLN A 117 -1.97 1.37 13.65
N CYS A 118 -3.16 0.93 13.20
CA CYS A 118 -4.41 1.67 13.34
C CYS A 118 -5.17 1.34 14.64
N GLY A 119 -4.60 0.52 15.53
CA GLY A 119 -5.23 0.09 16.78
C GLY A 119 -6.21 -1.09 16.63
N GLN A 120 -6.26 -1.75 15.46
CA GLN A 120 -7.14 -2.88 15.17
C GLN A 120 -6.32 -4.18 15.10
N LEU A 121 -6.30 -4.95 16.19
CA LEU A 121 -5.47 -6.15 16.28
C LEU A 121 -6.05 -7.35 15.52
N GLU A 122 -7.36 -7.39 15.33
CA GLU A 122 -8.06 -8.52 14.71
C GLU A 122 -8.32 -8.31 13.19
N GLY A 123 -7.94 -7.14 12.66
CA GLY A 123 -8.23 -6.76 11.28
C GLY A 123 -7.04 -6.91 10.34
N PHE A 124 -7.31 -6.59 9.08
CA PHE A 124 -6.30 -6.47 8.03
C PHE A 124 -6.36 -5.08 7.40
N ALA A 125 -5.20 -4.49 7.16
CA ALA A 125 -5.10 -3.24 6.43
C ALA A 125 -4.02 -3.31 5.36
N GLU A 126 -4.22 -2.58 4.28
CA GLU A 126 -3.15 -2.20 3.36
C GLU A 126 -2.68 -0.80 3.68
N ALA A 127 -1.39 -0.58 3.49
CA ALA A 127 -0.77 0.71 3.75
C ALA A 127 -0.22 1.32 2.46
N PHE A 128 -0.29 2.62 2.39
CA PHE A 128 0.10 3.38 1.22
C PHE A 128 0.84 4.64 1.63
N ARG A 129 1.66 5.16 0.73
CA ARG A 129 2.27 6.48 0.86
C ARG A 129 1.85 7.36 -0.32
N HIS A 130 1.41 8.55 0.00
CA HIS A 130 1.26 9.64 -0.95
C HIS A 130 2.19 10.78 -0.53
N ASP A 131 2.96 11.27 -1.48
CA ASP A 131 3.82 12.43 -1.29
C ASP A 131 3.04 13.67 -1.78
N PRO A 132 2.54 14.54 -0.86
CA PRO A 132 1.71 15.67 -1.23
C PRO A 132 2.45 16.64 -2.15
N ILE A 133 1.87 16.90 -3.32
CA ILE A 133 2.38 17.86 -4.30
C ILE A 133 1.24 18.73 -4.82
N HIS A 134 1.54 19.96 -5.26
CA HIS A 134 0.54 20.78 -5.91
C HIS A 134 0.10 20.17 -7.27
N PRO A 135 -1.22 20.06 -7.60
CA PRO A 135 -2.38 20.48 -6.80
C PRO A 135 -2.94 19.40 -5.87
N PHE A 136 -2.30 18.27 -5.71
CA PHE A 136 -2.77 17.09 -4.97
C PHE A 136 -2.27 17.12 -3.52
N ALA A 137 -2.67 18.14 -2.75
CA ALA A 137 -2.27 18.26 -1.35
C ALA A 137 -2.99 17.26 -0.44
N ASP A 138 -4.24 16.91 -0.74
CA ASP A 138 -5.04 15.90 -0.05
C ASP A 138 -5.78 15.02 -1.05
N ILE A 139 -5.69 13.69 -0.86
CA ILE A 139 -6.30 12.69 -1.74
C ILE A 139 -7.28 11.77 -1.01
N ARG A 140 -7.68 12.10 0.22
CA ARG A 140 -8.52 11.23 1.06
C ARG A 140 -9.84 10.86 0.42
N SER A 141 -10.43 11.76 -0.37
CA SER A 141 -11.68 11.50 -1.10
C SER A 141 -11.56 10.45 -2.19
N LEU A 142 -10.35 10.08 -2.58
CA LEU A 142 -10.06 9.08 -3.63
C LEU A 142 -9.73 7.70 -3.06
N ILE A 143 -9.63 7.56 -1.74
CA ILE A 143 -9.13 6.35 -1.07
C ILE A 143 -10.23 5.78 -0.16
N PRO A 144 -10.44 4.45 -0.13
CA PRO A 144 -11.32 3.81 0.84
C PRO A 144 -10.93 4.13 2.30
N PRO A 145 -11.86 3.99 3.26
CA PRO A 145 -11.61 4.35 4.65
C PRO A 145 -10.51 3.48 5.29
N ALA A 146 -9.79 4.10 6.23
CA ALA A 146 -8.89 3.40 7.14
C ALA A 146 -9.69 2.57 8.16
N PRO A 147 -9.04 1.59 8.84
CA PRO A 147 -9.63 0.94 10.01
C PRO A 147 -10.14 1.97 11.02
N PRO A 148 -11.30 1.72 11.68
CA PRO A 148 -11.87 2.66 12.63
C PRO A 148 -10.92 2.98 13.78
N LEU A 149 -10.81 4.25 14.16
CA LEU A 149 -9.98 4.66 15.28
C LEU A 149 -10.50 4.04 16.59
N GLN A 150 -9.61 3.35 17.30
CA GLN A 150 -9.88 2.86 18.66
C GLN A 150 -8.86 3.47 19.63
N PRO A 151 -9.21 4.58 20.31
CA PRO A 151 -8.33 5.17 21.32
C PRO A 151 -8.02 4.14 22.41
N MET A 152 -6.75 3.98 22.77
CA MET A 152 -6.39 3.17 23.92
C MET A 152 -6.91 3.80 25.20
N VAL A 153 -7.81 3.09 25.90
CA VAL A 153 -8.23 3.46 27.24
C VAL A 153 -7.20 2.95 28.23
N VAL A 154 -6.32 3.84 28.69
CA VAL A 154 -5.43 3.52 29.81
C VAL A 154 -6.29 3.44 31.06
N LYS A 155 -6.53 2.21 31.58
CA LYS A 155 -7.14 2.05 32.90
C LYS A 155 -6.17 2.65 33.93
N SER A 156 -6.57 3.74 34.57
CA SER A 156 -5.84 4.28 35.72
C SER A 156 -5.67 3.16 36.74
N PRO A 157 -4.46 2.95 37.31
CA PRO A 157 -4.30 1.98 38.37
C PRO A 157 -5.26 2.36 39.51
N THR A 158 -6.19 1.48 39.82
CA THR A 158 -7.06 1.63 41.00
C THR A 158 -6.18 1.81 42.22
N ARG A 159 -6.17 3.00 42.82
CA ARG A 159 -5.60 3.24 44.15
C ARG A 159 -6.40 2.44 45.19
N ASN A 160 -6.16 1.15 45.23
CA ASN A 160 -6.56 0.33 46.35
C ASN A 160 -5.32 0.09 47.21
N ALA A 161 -5.01 1.08 48.05
CA ALA A 161 -4.20 0.87 49.23
C ALA A 161 -4.76 1.81 50.31
N SER A 162 -5.77 1.34 51.02
CA SER A 162 -6.04 1.87 52.33
C SER A 162 -4.83 1.54 53.22
N PRO A 163 -4.24 2.51 53.92
CA PRO A 163 -3.18 2.21 54.86
C PRO A 163 -3.78 1.36 56.02
N LYS A 164 -3.13 0.24 56.31
CA LYS A 164 -3.41 -0.51 57.53
C LYS A 164 -3.10 0.41 58.75
N PRO A 165 -4.01 0.54 59.73
CA PRO A 165 -3.69 1.22 60.95
C PRO A 165 -2.62 0.44 61.74
N ILE A 166 -1.67 1.19 62.32
CA ILE A 166 -0.61 0.73 63.23
C ILE A 166 -1.23 0.31 64.55
#